data_8158aac53110bd13507c7eef07eb1347
#
_entry.id   8158aac53110bd13507c7eef07eb1347
#
_cell.length_a   1.000
_cell.length_b   1.000
_cell.length_c   1.000
_cell.angle_alpha   90.00
_cell.angle_beta   90.00
_cell.angle_gamma   90.00
#
_symmetry.space_group_name_H-M   'P 1'
#
loop_
_entity.id
_entity.type
_entity.pdbx_description
1 polymer ?
#
loop_
_entity_poly.entity_id
_entity_poly.type
_entity_poly.pdbx_seq_one_letter_code
_entity_poly.pdbx_strand_id
1 'polypeptide(L)'
;MHCCSAAAAGGYGGGVLYIFSAGTALLASNPLVTTLGPRTALLLGMAFYCIYVSCFLLAVIVHHKFPHVAWIAFLSGSTLGGMASGIVWTAQGRYFSLNTAQYAAEVKELGVTEEMVT
;
A
#
# COMPACT_ATOMS: atom_id res chain seq x y z
N MET A 1 28.80 -15.45 -7.26
CA MET A 1 28.83 -14.41 -6.21
C MET A 1 27.81 -13.28 -6.44
N HIS A 2 27.67 -12.80 -7.65
CA HIS A 2 26.69 -11.74 -7.96
C HIS A 2 25.23 -12.16 -7.73
N CYS A 3 24.87 -13.41 -8.00
CA CYS A 3 23.51 -13.92 -7.77
C CYS A 3 23.11 -13.94 -6.28
N CYS A 4 24.03 -14.33 -5.40
CA CYS A 4 23.77 -14.35 -3.95
C CYS A 4 23.59 -12.94 -3.39
N SER A 5 24.38 -11.97 -3.88
CA SER A 5 24.27 -10.58 -3.47
C SER A 5 22.94 -9.95 -3.90
N ALA A 6 22.50 -10.23 -5.12
CA ALA A 6 21.22 -9.76 -5.63
C ALA A 6 20.03 -10.38 -4.87
N ALA A 7 20.10 -11.68 -4.55
CA ALA A 7 19.08 -12.36 -3.75
C ALA A 7 19.03 -11.82 -2.32
N ALA A 8 20.20 -11.57 -1.69
CA ALA A 8 20.29 -10.96 -0.37
C ALA A 8 19.72 -9.54 -0.37
N ALA A 9 20.04 -8.73 -1.39
CA ALA A 9 19.47 -7.38 -1.56
C ALA A 9 17.96 -7.41 -1.67
N GLY A 10 17.41 -8.34 -2.46
CA GLY A 10 15.97 -8.54 -2.57
C GLY A 10 15.32 -8.94 -1.24
N GLY A 11 15.97 -9.81 -0.48
CA GLY A 11 15.52 -10.21 0.86
C GLY A 11 15.49 -9.05 1.85
N TYR A 12 16.56 -8.26 1.90
CA TYR A 12 16.64 -7.08 2.77
C TYR A 12 15.61 -6.02 2.38
N GLY A 13 15.50 -5.72 1.08
CA GLY A 13 14.51 -4.78 0.58
C GLY A 13 13.08 -5.22 0.89
N GLY A 14 12.77 -6.50 0.70
CA GLY A 14 11.49 -7.08 1.06
C GLY A 14 11.20 -6.99 2.54
N GLY A 15 12.17 -7.32 3.39
CA GLY A 15 12.04 -7.23 4.85
C GLY A 15 11.77 -5.82 5.32
N VAL A 16 12.53 -4.84 4.83
CA VAL A 16 12.33 -3.42 5.13
C VAL A 16 10.95 -2.97 4.70
N LEU A 17 10.53 -3.32 3.49
CA LEU A 17 9.23 -3.00 2.95
C LEU A 17 8.09 -3.52 3.85
N TYR A 18 8.17 -4.77 4.28
CA TYR A 18 7.15 -5.37 5.15
C TYR A 18 7.11 -4.74 6.54
N ILE A 19 8.26 -4.44 7.14
CA ILE A 19 8.34 -3.80 8.45
C ILE A 19 7.71 -2.40 8.39
N PHE A 20 8.06 -1.60 7.38
CA PHE A 20 7.49 -0.27 7.20
C PHE A 20 6.02 -0.32 6.83
N SER A 21 5.59 -1.30 6.04
CA SER A 21 4.18 -1.52 5.72
C SER A 21 3.36 -1.83 6.98
N ALA A 22 3.83 -2.74 7.81
CA ALA A 22 3.18 -3.10 9.06
C ALA A 22 3.15 -1.93 10.04
N GLY A 23 4.28 -1.22 10.20
CA GLY A 23 4.36 -0.05 11.06
C GLY A 23 3.43 1.07 10.62
N THR A 24 3.38 1.35 9.32
CA THR A 24 2.50 2.37 8.75
C THR A 24 1.03 1.97 8.89
N ALA A 25 0.71 0.71 8.65
CA ALA A 25 -0.64 0.20 8.80
C ALA A 25 -1.16 0.36 10.23
N LEU A 26 -0.31 0.11 11.22
CA LEU A 26 -0.69 0.20 12.63
C LEU A 26 -0.73 1.63 13.15
N LEU A 27 0.24 2.47 12.78
CA LEU A 27 0.45 3.77 13.39
C LEU A 27 -0.15 4.94 12.60
N ALA A 28 -0.01 4.91 11.30
CA ALA A 28 -0.32 6.07 10.45
C ALA A 28 -1.61 5.92 9.65
N SER A 29 -1.95 4.70 9.22
CA SER A 29 -3.08 4.51 8.32
C SER A 29 -4.43 4.76 8.99
N ASN A 30 -4.57 4.40 10.26
CA ASN A 30 -5.83 4.57 10.98
C ASN A 30 -6.22 6.05 11.13
N PRO A 31 -5.36 6.95 11.68
CA PRO A 31 -5.67 8.38 11.73
C PRO A 31 -5.75 9.01 10.34
N LEU A 32 -4.93 8.57 9.38
CA LEU A 32 -4.93 9.11 8.02
C LEU A 32 -6.25 8.83 7.30
N VAL A 33 -6.72 7.60 7.38
CA VAL A 33 -7.98 7.17 6.75
C VAL A 33 -9.18 7.82 7.42
N THR A 34 -9.16 8.03 8.74
CA THR A 34 -10.25 8.71 9.46
C THR A 34 -10.29 10.20 9.19
N THR A 35 -9.12 10.86 9.04
CA THR A 35 -9.03 12.31 8.84
C THR A 35 -9.28 12.72 7.39
N LEU A 36 -8.67 11.99 6.44
CA LEU A 36 -8.75 12.31 5.00
C LEU A 36 -9.90 11.62 4.27
N GLY A 37 -10.43 10.57 4.86
CA GLY A 37 -11.42 9.71 4.22
C GLY A 37 -10.77 8.58 3.41
N PRO A 38 -11.47 7.46 3.21
CA PRO A 38 -10.90 6.29 2.54
C PRO A 38 -10.54 6.56 1.07
N ARG A 39 -11.29 7.42 0.41
CA ARG A 39 -11.09 7.77 -1.00
C ARG A 39 -9.79 8.56 -1.22
N THR A 40 -9.59 9.61 -0.43
CA THR A 40 -8.40 10.46 -0.49
C THR A 40 -7.15 9.70 -0.05
N ALA A 41 -7.25 8.89 0.99
CA ALA A 41 -6.16 8.05 1.46
C ALA A 41 -5.72 7.04 0.38
N LEU A 42 -6.67 6.46 -0.34
CA LEU A 42 -6.39 5.54 -1.44
C LEU A 42 -5.64 6.23 -2.58
N LEU A 43 -6.10 7.42 -2.99
CA LEU A 43 -5.44 8.21 -4.04
C LEU A 43 -4.02 8.61 -3.64
N LEU A 44 -3.84 9.01 -2.39
CA LEU A 44 -2.53 9.35 -1.84
C LEU A 44 -1.59 8.16 -1.83
N GLY A 45 -2.07 7.00 -1.39
CA GLY A 45 -1.32 5.75 -1.41
C GLY A 45 -0.90 5.35 -2.82
N MET A 46 -1.79 5.49 -3.80
CA MET A 46 -1.48 5.23 -5.20
C MET A 46 -0.41 6.17 -5.75
N ALA A 47 -0.48 7.46 -5.40
CA ALA A 47 0.54 8.44 -5.79
C ALA A 47 1.92 8.07 -5.23
N PHE A 48 1.99 7.73 -3.95
CA PHE A 48 3.24 7.26 -3.34
C PHE A 48 3.76 5.96 -3.97
N TYR A 49 2.85 5.08 -4.37
CA TYR A 49 3.22 3.86 -5.06
C TYR A 49 3.85 4.15 -6.43
N CYS A 50 3.31 5.12 -7.17
CA CYS A 50 3.92 5.56 -8.44
C CYS A 50 5.32 6.14 -8.24
N ILE A 51 5.53 6.92 -7.18
CA ILE A 51 6.86 7.45 -6.82
C ILE A 51 7.81 6.29 -6.50
N TYR A 52 7.34 5.29 -5.75
CA TYR A 52 8.13 4.09 -5.45
C TYR A 52 8.61 3.37 -6.71
N VAL A 53 7.70 3.11 -7.65
CA VAL A 53 8.02 2.44 -8.91
C VAL A 53 9.01 3.27 -9.73
N SER A 54 8.85 4.59 -9.77
CA SER A 54 9.77 5.50 -10.46
C SER A 54 11.16 5.47 -9.83
N CYS A 55 11.27 5.47 -8.50
CA CYS A 55 12.54 5.36 -7.79
C CYS A 55 13.22 4.02 -8.07
N PHE A 56 12.44 2.94 -8.12
CA PHE A 56 12.96 1.62 -8.43
C PHE A 56 13.54 1.56 -9.85
N LEU A 57 12.83 2.12 -10.83
CA LEU A 57 13.32 2.22 -12.21
C LEU A 57 14.61 3.02 -12.31
N LEU A 58 14.67 4.16 -11.63
CA LEU A 58 15.89 4.98 -11.56
C LEU A 58 17.06 4.21 -10.94
N ALA A 59 16.81 3.47 -9.86
CA ALA A 59 17.84 2.65 -9.22
C ALA A 59 18.41 1.61 -10.17
N VAL A 60 17.56 0.96 -10.97
CA VAL A 60 18.00 -0.04 -11.96
C VAL A 60 18.84 0.60 -13.05
N ILE A 61 18.44 1.76 -13.56
CA ILE A 61 19.16 2.47 -14.63
C ILE A 61 20.52 2.98 -14.14
N VAL A 62 20.56 3.52 -12.93
CA VAL A 62 21.78 4.13 -12.36
C VAL A 62 22.74 3.08 -11.81
N HIS A 63 22.29 1.86 -11.54
CA HIS A 63 23.09 0.79 -10.95
C HIS A 63 24.39 0.55 -11.72
N HIS A 64 24.39 0.67 -13.05
CA HIS A 64 25.57 0.47 -13.88
C HIS A 64 26.67 1.53 -13.69
N LYS A 65 26.28 2.76 -13.34
CA LYS A 65 27.22 3.87 -13.20
C LYS A 65 27.63 4.13 -11.76
N PHE A 66 26.70 4.04 -10.83
CA PHE A 66 26.91 4.39 -9.43
C PHE A 66 26.19 3.39 -8.51
N PRO A 67 26.85 2.29 -8.11
CA PRO A 67 26.19 1.25 -7.30
C PRO A 67 25.76 1.75 -5.92
N HIS A 68 26.50 2.68 -5.30
CA HIS A 68 26.15 3.25 -3.98
C HIS A 68 24.85 4.07 -4.04
N VAL A 69 24.68 4.87 -5.09
CA VAL A 69 23.48 5.67 -5.30
C VAL A 69 22.27 4.75 -5.54
N ALA A 70 22.46 3.68 -6.29
CA ALA A 70 21.41 2.67 -6.54
C ALA A 70 20.95 2.01 -5.23
N TRP A 71 21.85 1.70 -4.32
CA TRP A 71 21.52 1.14 -3.01
C TRP A 71 20.68 2.11 -2.16
N ILE A 72 21.08 3.37 -2.09
CA ILE A 72 20.34 4.41 -1.35
C ILE A 72 18.94 4.60 -1.97
N ALA A 73 18.87 4.68 -3.29
CA ALA A 73 17.59 4.81 -4.00
C ALA A 73 16.68 3.60 -3.78
N PHE A 74 17.24 2.39 -3.78
CA PHE A 74 16.51 1.15 -3.52
C PHE A 74 15.94 1.11 -2.10
N LEU A 75 16.75 1.43 -1.09
CA LEU A 75 16.32 1.42 0.30
C LEU A 75 15.28 2.51 0.58
N SER A 76 15.48 3.72 0.08
CA SER A 76 14.51 4.80 0.25
C SER A 76 13.21 4.51 -0.50
N GLY A 77 13.30 3.95 -1.70
CA GLY A 77 12.15 3.48 -2.46
C GLY A 77 11.37 2.40 -1.71
N SER A 78 12.05 1.42 -1.14
CA SER A 78 11.42 0.34 -0.37
C SER A 78 10.70 0.87 0.88
N THR A 79 11.26 1.88 1.54
CA THR A 79 10.62 2.53 2.69
C THR A 79 9.33 3.24 2.26
N LEU A 80 9.39 4.04 1.21
CA LEU A 80 8.22 4.73 0.66
C LEU A 80 7.17 3.74 0.15
N GLY A 81 7.60 2.68 -0.52
CA GLY A 81 6.72 1.62 -1.00
C GLY A 81 6.02 0.88 0.13
N GLY A 82 6.73 0.63 1.22
CA GLY A 82 6.16 0.03 2.43
C GLY A 82 5.09 0.90 3.06
N MET A 83 5.36 2.20 3.19
CA MET A 83 4.38 3.16 3.71
C MET A 83 3.14 3.25 2.80
N ALA A 84 3.36 3.38 1.51
CA ALA A 84 2.28 3.43 0.51
C ALA A 84 1.42 2.17 0.56
N SER A 85 2.05 1.00 0.62
CA SER A 85 1.37 -0.29 0.72
C SER A 85 0.50 -0.36 1.98
N GLY A 86 1.02 0.04 3.13
CA GLY A 86 0.26 0.07 4.39
C GLY A 86 -0.98 0.95 4.30
N ILE A 87 -0.85 2.14 3.73
CA ILE A 87 -1.95 3.08 3.55
C ILE A 87 -3.00 2.51 2.59
N VAL A 88 -2.56 1.99 1.44
CA VAL A 88 -3.47 1.43 0.42
C VAL A 88 -4.25 0.24 0.97
N TRP A 89 -3.58 -0.70 1.64
CA TRP A 89 -4.24 -1.87 2.20
C TRP A 89 -5.28 -1.51 3.25
N THR A 90 -4.96 -0.58 4.14
CA THR A 90 -5.89 -0.13 5.19
C THR A 90 -7.06 0.65 4.60
N ALA A 91 -6.79 1.56 3.67
CA ALA A 91 -7.83 2.34 2.99
C ALA A 91 -8.76 1.45 2.17
N GLN A 92 -8.21 0.47 1.45
CA GLN A 92 -8.96 -0.51 0.68
C GLN A 92 -9.85 -1.37 1.57
N GLY A 93 -9.31 -1.87 2.69
CA GLY A 93 -10.06 -2.66 3.65
C GLY A 93 -11.24 -1.88 4.22
N ARG A 94 -11.03 -0.63 4.59
CA ARG A 94 -12.09 0.23 5.11
C ARG A 94 -13.14 0.57 4.05
N TYR A 95 -12.70 0.87 2.83
CA TYR A 95 -13.61 1.12 1.71
C TYR A 95 -14.48 -0.11 1.41
N PHE A 96 -13.88 -1.28 1.39
CA PHE A 96 -14.57 -2.54 1.19
C PHE A 96 -15.59 -2.82 2.31
N SER A 97 -15.20 -2.59 3.56
CA SER A 97 -16.06 -2.76 4.74
C SER A 97 -17.28 -1.84 4.68
N LEU A 98 -17.09 -0.56 4.30
CA LEU A 98 -18.18 0.39 4.16
C LEU A 98 -19.14 -0.01 3.02
N ASN A 99 -18.61 -0.42 1.88
CA ASN A 99 -19.42 -0.88 0.75
C ASN A 99 -20.20 -2.15 1.10
N THR A 100 -19.59 -3.09 1.81
CA THR A 100 -20.26 -4.31 2.26
C THR A 100 -21.37 -3.99 3.24
N ALA A 101 -21.17 -3.06 4.15
CA ALA A 101 -22.18 -2.61 5.10
C ALA A 101 -23.37 -1.95 4.39
N GLN A 102 -23.12 -1.10 3.40
CA GLN A 102 -24.17 -0.48 2.58
C GLN A 102 -24.94 -1.53 1.78
N TYR A 103 -24.25 -2.47 1.16
CA TYR A 103 -24.86 -3.56 0.41
C TYR A 103 -25.74 -4.43 1.31
N ALA A 104 -25.26 -4.77 2.50
CA ALA A 104 -26.04 -5.55 3.48
C ALA A 104 -27.29 -4.80 3.93
N ALA A 105 -27.21 -3.48 4.12
CA ALA A 105 -28.35 -2.64 4.46
C ALA A 105 -29.39 -2.60 3.33
N GLU A 106 -28.95 -2.44 2.09
CA GLU A 106 -29.83 -2.45 0.89
C GLU A 106 -30.51 -3.80 0.72
N VAL A 107 -29.78 -4.89 0.85
CA VAL A 107 -30.33 -6.26 0.76
C VAL A 107 -31.37 -6.49 1.87
N LYS A 108 -31.11 -5.99 3.07
CA LYS A 108 -32.05 -6.08 4.20
C LYS A 108 -33.33 -5.29 3.94
N GLU A 109 -33.24 -4.10 3.37
CA GLU A 109 -34.40 -3.31 2.97
C GLU A 109 -35.23 -4.02 1.89
N LEU A 110 -34.56 -4.57 0.87
CA LEU A 110 -35.21 -5.33 -0.20
C LEU A 110 -35.84 -6.61 0.33
N GLY A 111 -35.21 -7.33 1.25
CA GLY A 111 -35.77 -8.51 1.90
C GLY A 111 -37.04 -8.21 2.70
N VAL A 112 -37.01 -7.10 3.45
CA VAL A 112 -38.22 -6.63 4.18
C VAL A 112 -39.34 -6.26 3.23
N THR A 113 -39.02 -5.66 2.09
CA THR A 113 -40.03 -5.32 1.07
C THR A 113 -40.63 -6.56 0.43
N GLU A 114 -39.82 -7.59 0.17
CA GLU A 114 -40.33 -8.89 -0.36
C GLU A 114 -41.24 -9.60 0.66
N GLU A 115 -40.88 -9.60 1.92
CA GLU A 115 -41.74 -10.17 2.99
C GLU A 115 -43.05 -9.42 3.13
N MET A 116 -43.07 -8.12 2.92
CA MET A 116 -44.28 -7.30 2.95
C MET A 116 -45.22 -7.55 1.76
N VAL A 117 -44.67 -7.96 0.61
CA VAL A 117 -45.42 -8.21 -0.63
C VAL A 117 -46.01 -9.61 -0.64
N THR A 118 -45.42 -10.55 0.07
CA THR A 118 -45.98 -11.90 0.23
C THR A 118 -46.85 -11.99 1.47
#